data_d61eb4d0fa0c5f5ae5e9d1e984b7c909
#
_entry.id   d61eb4d0fa0c5f5ae5e9d1e984b7c909
#
_cell.length_a   1.000
_cell.length_b   1.000
_cell.length_c   1.000
_cell.angle_alpha   90.00
_cell.angle_beta   90.00
_cell.angle_gamma   90.00
#
_symmetry.space_group_name_H-M   'P 1'
#
loop_
_entity.id
_entity.type
_entity.pdbx_description
1 polymer ?
#
loop_
_entity_poly.entity_id
_entity_poly.type
_entity_poly.pdbx_seq_one_letter_code
_entity_poly.pdbx_strand_id
1 'polypeptide(L)'
;QLYNLDSTNMGPEQWQGIAAAVQENYDRYDGFVITHGTDTMGYTAAALSYMIQKSPKPVVLTGSQKSIYNRDTDARNNLWRAVAYACHPDAWGVQIVFDNKVILGTRARKTRTKSFNAFSSIDYPETAMFRDRRLIQFLQRPAEYTHAVFSTALDPNVFVLRLVPGMRADIIPMLEGRYRALVLESFGVGGLPGGDDGAMFAAVRDWCGAGHLAAFTTQVPHEGSDLAVYEVGRAAKALPGVLE
;
A
#
# COMPACT_ATOMS: atom_id res chain seq x y z
N GLN A 1 8.29 3.89 22.20
CA GLN A 1 8.77 4.48 20.94
C GLN A 1 9.67 3.46 20.25
N LEU A 2 9.28 2.99 19.05
CA LEU A 2 10.08 2.06 18.25
C LEU A 2 11.16 2.80 17.48
N TYR A 3 10.75 3.84 16.75
CA TYR A 3 11.63 4.63 15.89
C TYR A 3 11.42 6.13 16.11
N ASN A 4 12.43 6.92 15.81
CA ASN A 4 12.39 8.37 15.71
C ASN A 4 13.08 8.79 14.40
N LEU A 5 12.35 8.71 13.29
CA LEU A 5 12.88 8.97 11.96
C LEU A 5 11.86 9.69 11.08
N ASP A 6 12.36 10.39 10.08
CA ASP A 6 11.52 10.91 9.01
C ASP A 6 10.94 9.73 8.21
N SER A 7 9.67 9.81 7.85
CA SER A 7 9.02 8.72 7.12
C SER A 7 9.63 8.45 5.75
N THR A 8 10.34 9.39 5.17
CA THR A 8 11.10 9.17 3.93
C THR A 8 12.22 8.13 4.07
N ASN A 9 12.62 7.84 5.32
CA ASN A 9 13.62 6.83 5.65
C ASN A 9 13.01 5.47 6.10
N MET A 10 11.69 5.32 5.97
CA MET A 10 11.03 4.03 6.24
C MET A 10 11.36 3.02 5.14
N GLY A 11 11.57 1.79 5.55
CA GLY A 11 11.86 0.68 4.64
C GLY A 11 11.43 -0.68 5.21
N PRO A 12 11.78 -1.77 4.52
CA PRO A 12 11.41 -3.13 4.90
C PRO A 12 11.74 -3.50 6.35
N GLU A 13 12.92 -3.14 6.84
CA GLU A 13 13.34 -3.43 8.21
C GLU A 13 12.44 -2.77 9.25
N GLN A 14 12.04 -1.51 9.02
CA GLN A 14 11.14 -0.79 9.91
C GLN A 14 9.73 -1.40 9.88
N TRP A 15 9.24 -1.81 8.72
CA TRP A 15 7.94 -2.49 8.61
C TRP A 15 7.94 -3.84 9.35
N GLN A 16 8.99 -4.63 9.17
CA GLN A 16 9.18 -5.89 9.91
C GLN A 16 9.23 -5.65 11.43
N GLY A 17 9.98 -4.63 11.87
CA GLY A 17 10.07 -4.28 13.29
C GLY A 17 8.73 -3.82 13.89
N ILE A 18 7.91 -3.07 13.13
CA ILE A 18 6.57 -2.68 13.57
C ILE A 18 5.66 -3.91 13.65
N ALA A 19 5.67 -4.77 12.63
CA ALA A 19 4.86 -5.99 12.62
C ALA A 19 5.25 -6.93 13.77
N ALA A 20 6.54 -7.10 14.04
CA ALA A 20 7.04 -7.89 15.17
C ALA A 20 6.57 -7.32 16.52
N ALA A 21 6.67 -5.99 16.70
CA ALA A 21 6.21 -5.34 17.94
C ALA A 21 4.69 -5.50 18.14
N VAL A 22 3.90 -5.46 17.09
CA VAL A 22 2.46 -5.75 17.16
C VAL A 22 2.25 -7.22 17.54
N GLN A 23 2.95 -8.15 16.88
CA GLN A 23 2.84 -9.59 17.14
C GLN A 23 3.18 -9.94 18.60
N GLU A 24 4.30 -9.45 19.12
CA GLU A 24 4.75 -9.70 20.48
C GLU A 24 3.77 -9.20 21.56
N ASN A 25 3.00 -8.18 21.22
CA ASN A 25 2.04 -7.56 22.13
C ASN A 25 0.58 -7.88 21.79
N TYR A 26 0.35 -8.73 20.81
CA TYR A 26 -0.99 -8.92 20.25
C TYR A 26 -2.01 -9.44 21.27
N ASP A 27 -1.61 -10.37 22.13
CA ASP A 27 -2.50 -10.93 23.16
C ASP A 27 -2.72 -10.01 24.37
N ARG A 28 -1.85 -8.99 24.52
CA ARG A 28 -1.89 -8.08 25.68
C ARG A 28 -2.80 -6.87 25.47
N TYR A 29 -3.08 -6.51 24.20
CA TYR A 29 -3.84 -5.30 23.86
C TYR A 29 -4.98 -5.63 22.87
N ASP A 30 -6.06 -4.85 22.95
CA ASP A 30 -7.24 -4.99 22.10
C ASP A 30 -7.11 -4.26 20.76
N GLY A 31 -6.13 -3.38 20.62
CA GLY A 31 -5.84 -2.63 19.41
C GLY A 31 -4.52 -1.86 19.49
N PHE A 32 -4.06 -1.37 18.37
CA PHE A 32 -2.77 -0.69 18.22
C PHE A 32 -2.94 0.62 17.48
N VAL A 33 -2.26 1.66 17.94
CA VAL A 33 -2.18 2.95 17.24
C VAL A 33 -0.71 3.27 16.98
N ILE A 34 -0.39 3.53 15.73
CA ILE A 34 0.96 3.82 15.23
C ILE A 34 0.97 5.25 14.70
N THR A 35 1.75 6.12 15.33
CA THR A 35 2.00 7.47 14.82
C THR A 35 3.12 7.43 13.79
N HIS A 36 2.90 8.03 12.62
CA HIS A 36 3.77 7.90 11.46
C HIS A 36 3.83 9.22 10.67
N GLY A 37 4.95 9.52 10.06
CA GLY A 37 5.04 10.61 9.09
C GLY A 37 4.20 10.33 7.83
N THR A 38 3.60 11.37 7.25
CA THR A 38 2.56 11.19 6.24
C THR A 38 3.06 10.74 4.86
N ASP A 39 4.33 10.98 4.53
CA ASP A 39 4.82 10.78 3.15
C ASP A 39 4.82 9.32 2.72
N THR A 40 5.17 8.40 3.63
CA THR A 40 5.20 6.97 3.34
C THR A 40 4.21 6.16 4.16
N MET A 41 3.30 6.81 4.90
CA MET A 41 2.31 6.10 5.74
C MET A 41 1.44 5.12 4.93
N GLY A 42 1.08 5.45 3.69
CA GLY A 42 0.33 4.56 2.80
C GLY A 42 1.12 3.28 2.47
N TYR A 43 2.43 3.39 2.25
CA TYR A 43 3.30 2.23 2.00
C TYR A 43 3.43 1.35 3.25
N THR A 44 3.63 1.97 4.41
CA THR A 44 3.69 1.25 5.69
C THR A 44 2.36 0.54 5.99
N ALA A 45 1.23 1.20 5.76
CA ALA A 45 -0.09 0.59 5.97
C ALA A 45 -0.34 -0.59 5.03
N ALA A 46 0.06 -0.48 3.76
CA ALA A 46 -0.02 -1.58 2.80
C ALA A 46 0.88 -2.75 3.23
N ALA A 47 2.15 -2.50 3.55
CA ALA A 47 3.08 -3.52 4.01
C ALA A 47 2.55 -4.25 5.26
N LEU A 48 2.11 -3.50 6.27
CA LEU A 48 1.53 -4.09 7.49
C LEU A 48 0.25 -4.87 7.21
N SER A 49 -0.55 -4.48 6.23
CA SER A 49 -1.76 -5.24 5.84
C SER A 49 -1.42 -6.64 5.31
N TYR A 50 -0.29 -6.78 4.62
CA TYR A 50 0.20 -8.09 4.16
C TYR A 50 0.96 -8.84 5.24
N MET A 51 1.60 -8.15 6.19
CA MET A 51 2.30 -8.76 7.31
C MET A 51 1.39 -9.18 8.46
N ILE A 52 0.24 -8.52 8.63
CA ILE A 52 -0.73 -8.74 9.72
C ILE A 52 -2.08 -8.99 9.09
N GLN A 53 -2.26 -10.20 8.54
CA GLN A 53 -3.44 -10.55 7.78
C GLN A 53 -4.59 -10.98 8.71
N LYS A 54 -5.82 -10.74 8.27
CA LYS A 54 -7.07 -11.20 8.91
C LYS A 54 -7.20 -10.83 10.39
N SER A 55 -6.55 -9.75 10.82
CA SER A 55 -6.60 -9.31 12.22
C SER A 55 -8.01 -8.89 12.63
N PRO A 56 -8.65 -9.55 13.63
CA PRO A 56 -9.88 -9.06 14.24
C PRO A 56 -9.65 -7.80 15.07
N LYS A 57 -8.42 -7.55 15.52
CA LYS A 57 -8.06 -6.35 16.27
C LYS A 57 -7.60 -5.24 15.33
N PRO A 58 -7.89 -3.98 15.62
CA PRO A 58 -7.43 -2.85 14.80
C PRO A 58 -5.95 -2.57 14.98
N VAL A 59 -5.26 -2.33 13.87
CA VAL A 59 -3.91 -1.77 13.79
C VAL A 59 -4.02 -0.47 13.01
N VAL A 60 -4.03 0.64 13.70
CA VAL A 60 -4.38 1.96 13.17
C VAL A 60 -3.13 2.79 12.97
N LEU A 61 -2.90 3.25 11.74
CA LEU A 61 -1.88 4.25 11.45
C LEU A 61 -2.51 5.64 11.41
N THR A 62 -1.79 6.60 11.95
CA THR A 62 -2.17 8.01 11.88
C THR A 62 -0.94 8.92 11.90
N GLY A 63 -1.14 10.19 11.62
CA GLY A 63 -0.10 11.20 11.59
C GLY A 63 -0.69 12.59 11.43
N SER A 64 0.12 13.54 10.97
CA SER A 64 -0.35 14.90 10.74
C SER A 64 0.42 15.60 9.63
N GLN A 65 -0.25 16.54 8.98
CA GLN A 65 0.39 17.44 8.01
C GLN A 65 1.17 18.56 8.72
N LYS A 66 0.75 18.93 9.93
CA LYS A 66 1.44 19.93 10.74
C LYS A 66 1.82 19.34 12.09
N SER A 67 3.01 19.73 12.58
CA SER A 67 3.49 19.31 13.89
C SER A 67 2.45 19.60 14.99
N ILE A 68 2.35 18.73 15.97
CA ILE A 68 1.42 18.86 17.12
C ILE A 68 1.65 20.14 17.91
N TYR A 69 2.82 20.75 17.79
CA TYR A 69 3.18 22.01 18.44
C TYR A 69 2.60 23.23 17.70
N ASN A 70 2.16 23.09 16.47
CA ASN A 70 1.52 24.17 15.74
C ASN A 70 0.12 24.44 16.29
N ARG A 71 -0.25 25.72 16.35
CA ARG A 71 -1.58 26.13 16.86
C ARG A 71 -2.72 25.56 16.03
N ASP A 72 -2.55 25.54 14.71
CA ASP A 72 -3.53 25.09 13.72
C ASP A 72 -3.23 23.66 13.21
N THR A 73 -2.72 22.81 14.09
CA THR A 73 -2.37 21.42 13.75
C THR A 73 -3.60 20.52 13.58
N ASP A 74 -3.53 19.59 12.64
CA ASP A 74 -4.44 18.45 12.48
C ASP A 74 -4.10 17.27 13.43
N ALA A 75 -2.90 17.26 14.01
CA ALA A 75 -2.38 16.14 14.79
C ALA A 75 -3.28 15.70 15.95
N ARG A 76 -3.82 16.68 16.72
CA ARG A 76 -4.64 16.37 17.89
C ARG A 76 -5.94 15.65 17.52
N ASN A 77 -6.57 16.09 16.45
CA ASN A 77 -7.81 15.48 15.95
C ASN A 77 -7.54 14.11 15.34
N ASN A 78 -6.46 13.96 14.56
CA ASN A 78 -6.10 12.69 13.96
C ASN A 78 -5.74 11.65 15.03
N LEU A 79 -4.96 12.02 16.03
CA LEU A 79 -4.61 11.12 17.14
C LEU A 79 -5.84 10.72 17.94
N TRP A 80 -6.71 11.69 18.28
CA TRP A 80 -7.94 11.38 19.00
C TRP A 80 -8.83 10.40 18.23
N ARG A 81 -9.03 10.62 16.91
CA ARG A 81 -9.83 9.73 16.07
C ARG A 81 -9.21 8.34 15.92
N ALA A 82 -7.90 8.28 15.79
CA ALA A 82 -7.19 6.99 15.70
C ALA A 82 -7.38 6.15 16.96
N VAL A 83 -7.25 6.76 18.14
CA VAL A 83 -7.50 6.08 19.41
C VAL A 83 -8.98 5.73 19.56
N ALA A 84 -9.90 6.66 19.26
CA ALA A 84 -11.34 6.42 19.31
C ALA A 84 -11.77 5.27 18.38
N TYR A 85 -11.20 5.20 17.17
CA TYR A 85 -11.43 4.06 16.27
C TYR A 85 -10.85 2.77 16.82
N ALA A 86 -9.61 2.77 17.30
CA ALA A 86 -8.96 1.58 17.85
C ALA A 86 -9.70 1.00 19.07
N CYS A 87 -10.44 1.84 19.81
CA CYS A 87 -11.29 1.41 20.92
C CYS A 87 -12.72 1.02 20.51
N HIS A 88 -13.07 1.15 19.22
CA HIS A 88 -14.43 0.84 18.78
C HIS A 88 -14.62 -0.67 18.57
N PRO A 89 -15.75 -1.27 19.02
CA PRO A 89 -15.98 -2.71 18.95
C PRO A 89 -16.01 -3.25 17.51
N ASP A 90 -16.38 -2.41 16.55
CA ASP A 90 -16.42 -2.77 15.12
C ASP A 90 -15.11 -2.44 14.38
N ALA A 91 -14.06 -2.00 15.08
CA ALA A 91 -12.76 -1.74 14.47
C ALA A 91 -11.99 -3.05 14.19
N TRP A 92 -11.27 -3.11 13.07
CA TRP A 92 -10.56 -4.30 12.64
C TRP A 92 -9.43 -4.00 11.65
N GLY A 93 -8.48 -4.90 11.55
CA GLY A 93 -7.47 -4.92 10.50
C GLY A 93 -6.54 -3.71 10.51
N VAL A 94 -5.70 -3.63 9.49
CA VAL A 94 -4.76 -2.50 9.31
C VAL A 94 -5.44 -1.38 8.55
N GLN A 95 -5.53 -0.21 9.17
CA GLN A 95 -6.23 0.94 8.58
C GLN A 95 -5.51 2.25 8.88
N ILE A 96 -5.68 3.22 8.00
CA ILE A 96 -5.27 4.60 8.23
C ILE A 96 -6.48 5.40 8.73
N VAL A 97 -6.31 6.08 9.86
CA VAL A 97 -7.27 7.08 10.33
C VAL A 97 -6.65 8.46 10.16
N PHE A 98 -7.19 9.22 9.25
CA PHE A 98 -6.67 10.53 8.91
C PHE A 98 -7.80 11.49 8.50
N ASP A 99 -7.74 12.73 8.96
CA ASP A 99 -8.84 13.69 8.86
C ASP A 99 -10.11 13.10 9.49
N ASN A 100 -11.19 12.90 8.75
CA ASN A 100 -12.42 12.26 9.24
C ASN A 100 -12.56 10.80 8.77
N LYS A 101 -11.60 10.26 8.05
CA LYS A 101 -11.71 9.03 7.28
C LYS A 101 -11.02 7.87 7.96
N VAL A 102 -11.60 6.70 7.80
CA VAL A 102 -10.99 5.41 8.10
C VAL A 102 -10.83 4.67 6.77
N ILE A 103 -9.59 4.38 6.40
CA ILE A 103 -9.24 3.88 5.08
C ILE A 103 -8.47 2.57 5.24
N LEU A 104 -8.86 1.55 4.49
CA LEU A 104 -8.16 0.26 4.48
C LEU A 104 -6.69 0.46 4.07
N GLY A 105 -5.76 -0.16 4.80
CA GLY A 105 -4.33 0.06 4.62
C GLY A 105 -3.82 -0.23 3.21
N THR A 106 -4.39 -1.22 2.53
CA THR A 106 -4.07 -1.57 1.14
C THR A 106 -4.66 -0.60 0.10
N ARG A 107 -5.57 0.29 0.50
CA ARG A 107 -6.27 1.23 -0.39
C ARG A 107 -5.93 2.68 -0.15
N ALA A 108 -5.19 2.96 0.92
CA ALA A 108 -4.87 4.32 1.33
C ALA A 108 -3.73 4.91 0.49
N ARG A 109 -3.96 6.06 -0.11
CA ARG A 109 -2.95 6.80 -0.85
C ARG A 109 -2.91 8.25 -0.40
N LYS A 110 -1.70 8.80 -0.21
CA LYS A 110 -1.51 10.25 -0.02
C LYS A 110 -1.71 10.95 -1.37
N THR A 111 -2.81 11.66 -1.50
CA THR A 111 -3.21 12.33 -2.75
C THR A 111 -3.04 13.85 -2.70
N ARG A 112 -2.68 14.40 -1.54
CA ARG A 112 -2.43 15.84 -1.34
C ARG A 112 -1.22 16.07 -0.45
N THR A 113 -0.39 17.03 -0.82
CA THR A 113 0.87 17.32 -0.13
C THR A 113 0.72 18.27 1.06
N LYS A 114 -0.31 19.13 1.06
CA LYS A 114 -0.46 20.22 2.06
C LYS A 114 -1.77 20.19 2.83
N SER A 115 -2.87 19.80 2.18
CA SER A 115 -4.21 19.81 2.78
C SER A 115 -4.36 18.78 3.89
N PHE A 116 -5.19 19.06 4.89
CA PHE A 116 -5.44 18.13 5.99
C PHE A 116 -6.15 16.85 5.54
N ASN A 117 -6.99 16.91 4.49
CA ASN A 117 -7.58 15.74 3.86
C ASN A 117 -6.59 15.05 2.90
N ALA A 118 -5.40 14.70 3.42
CA ALA A 118 -4.26 14.27 2.60
C ALA A 118 -4.41 12.88 1.99
N PHE A 119 -5.21 11.99 2.59
CA PHE A 119 -5.38 10.61 2.16
C PHE A 119 -6.74 10.38 1.50
N SER A 120 -6.74 9.50 0.51
CA SER A 120 -7.94 9.02 -0.17
C SER A 120 -7.91 7.50 -0.24
N SER A 121 -9.08 6.88 -0.18
CA SER A 121 -9.26 5.48 -0.53
C SER A 121 -9.30 5.36 -2.06
N ILE A 122 -8.46 4.51 -2.61
CA ILE A 122 -8.36 4.33 -4.05
C ILE A 122 -9.12 3.06 -4.42
N ASP A 123 -10.08 3.23 -5.32
CA ASP A 123 -10.88 2.16 -5.94
C ASP A 123 -11.57 1.24 -4.91
N TYR A 124 -11.86 1.80 -3.76
CA TYR A 124 -12.52 1.11 -2.65
C TYR A 124 -13.18 2.12 -1.71
N PRO A 125 -14.33 1.84 -1.08
CA PRO A 125 -14.95 2.75 -0.14
C PRO A 125 -14.09 2.93 1.12
N GLU A 126 -14.27 4.08 1.79
CA GLU A 126 -13.81 4.24 3.16
C GLU A 126 -14.51 3.20 4.06
N THR A 127 -13.81 2.63 5.02
CA THR A 127 -14.41 1.61 5.91
C THR A 127 -15.31 2.22 6.94
N ALA A 128 -15.01 3.44 7.38
CA ALA A 128 -15.81 4.26 8.29
C ALA A 128 -15.45 5.74 8.16
N MET A 129 -16.26 6.59 8.75
CA MET A 129 -15.94 8.02 8.90
C MET A 129 -16.37 8.57 10.24
N PHE A 130 -15.70 9.62 10.67
CA PHE A 130 -16.14 10.41 11.82
C PHE A 130 -16.99 11.60 11.38
N ARG A 131 -18.15 11.77 12.00
CA ARG A 131 -19.00 12.96 11.90
C ARG A 131 -19.38 13.40 13.30
N ASP A 132 -19.08 14.64 13.66
CA ASP A 132 -19.40 15.20 15.00
C ASP A 132 -18.99 14.28 16.16
N ARG A 133 -17.76 13.76 16.10
CA ARG A 133 -17.19 12.80 17.06
C ARG A 133 -17.89 11.44 17.13
N ARG A 134 -18.82 11.15 16.24
CA ARG A 134 -19.44 9.82 16.10
C ARG A 134 -18.80 9.06 14.94
N LEU A 135 -18.49 7.81 15.18
CA LEU A 135 -18.07 6.90 14.13
C LEU A 135 -19.30 6.42 13.36
N ILE A 136 -19.23 6.49 12.05
CA ILE A 136 -20.21 5.91 11.12
C ILE A 136 -19.49 4.81 10.37
N GLN A 137 -19.84 3.57 10.68
CA GLN A 137 -19.26 2.40 10.04
C GLN A 137 -19.97 2.15 8.69
N PHE A 138 -19.19 1.97 7.62
CA PHE A 138 -19.69 1.64 6.29
C PHE A 138 -19.49 0.17 5.96
N LEU A 139 -18.34 -0.39 6.35
CA LEU A 139 -17.99 -1.79 6.11
C LEU A 139 -17.79 -2.50 7.43
N GLN A 140 -18.40 -3.67 7.55
CA GLN A 140 -18.22 -4.55 8.70
C GLN A 140 -16.93 -5.35 8.56
N ARG A 141 -16.43 -5.84 9.71
CA ARG A 141 -15.32 -6.78 9.72
C ARG A 141 -15.69 -8.04 8.92
N PRO A 142 -14.84 -8.49 7.99
CA PRO A 142 -15.06 -9.75 7.29
C PRO A 142 -15.19 -10.93 8.27
N ALA A 143 -16.13 -11.83 8.01
CA ALA A 143 -16.42 -12.93 8.92
C ALA A 143 -15.22 -13.87 9.15
N GLU A 144 -14.33 -13.99 8.17
CA GLU A 144 -13.10 -14.78 8.23
C GLU A 144 -11.99 -14.15 9.07
N TYR A 145 -12.15 -12.89 9.54
CA TYR A 145 -11.17 -12.22 10.42
C TYR A 145 -11.40 -12.62 11.87
N THR A 146 -11.07 -13.86 12.19
CA THR A 146 -11.24 -14.47 13.53
C THR A 146 -9.92 -14.50 14.32
N HIS A 147 -8.80 -14.60 13.63
CA HIS A 147 -7.45 -14.59 14.21
C HIS A 147 -6.46 -13.97 13.22
N ALA A 148 -5.46 -13.29 13.76
CA ALA A 148 -4.43 -12.67 12.93
C ALA A 148 -3.42 -13.72 12.44
N VAL A 149 -3.01 -13.58 11.18
CA VAL A 149 -1.89 -14.34 10.60
C VAL A 149 -0.73 -13.39 10.39
N PHE A 150 0.39 -13.66 11.04
CA PHE A 150 1.60 -12.86 10.92
C PHE A 150 2.57 -13.47 9.91
N SER A 151 3.06 -12.66 8.98
CA SER A 151 4.09 -13.02 8.01
C SER A 151 5.00 -11.81 7.80
N THR A 152 6.21 -11.88 8.34
CA THR A 152 7.18 -10.78 8.24
C THR A 152 8.21 -10.98 7.13
N ALA A 153 8.09 -12.07 6.36
CA ALA A 153 8.99 -12.34 5.24
C ALA A 153 8.77 -11.32 4.12
N LEU A 154 9.85 -10.71 3.68
CA LEU A 154 9.90 -9.78 2.55
C LEU A 154 11.09 -10.14 1.65
N ASP A 155 10.90 -10.06 0.34
CA ASP A 155 12.00 -10.06 -0.62
C ASP A 155 12.24 -8.61 -1.09
N PRO A 156 13.38 -7.99 -0.74
CA PRO A 156 13.68 -6.63 -1.18
C PRO A 156 14.12 -6.54 -2.64
N ASN A 157 14.32 -7.69 -3.31
CA ASN A 157 14.80 -7.74 -4.69
C ASN A 157 13.66 -7.55 -5.70
N VAL A 158 12.79 -6.58 -5.43
CA VAL A 158 11.68 -6.16 -6.30
C VAL A 158 11.95 -4.74 -6.79
N PHE A 159 11.89 -4.55 -8.11
CA PHE A 159 12.04 -3.22 -8.71
C PHE A 159 10.70 -2.72 -9.23
N VAL A 160 10.31 -1.50 -8.86
CA VAL A 160 9.11 -0.84 -9.39
C VAL A 160 9.52 0.04 -10.56
N LEU A 161 9.06 -0.32 -11.75
CA LEU A 161 9.31 0.41 -12.99
C LEU A 161 8.04 1.13 -13.45
N ARG A 162 8.02 2.43 -13.25
CA ARG A 162 6.98 3.28 -13.80
C ARG A 162 7.30 3.60 -15.24
N LEU A 163 6.50 3.10 -16.16
CA LEU A 163 6.70 3.34 -17.59
C LEU A 163 6.37 4.79 -17.95
N VAL A 164 7.16 5.38 -18.84
CA VAL A 164 6.91 6.69 -19.44
C VAL A 164 7.04 6.59 -20.95
N PRO A 165 6.32 7.43 -21.74
CA PRO A 165 6.48 7.47 -23.19
C PRO A 165 7.94 7.72 -23.59
N GLY A 166 8.45 6.93 -24.53
CA GLY A 166 9.85 7.00 -24.98
C GLY A 166 10.86 6.26 -24.10
N MET A 167 10.41 5.56 -23.05
CA MET A 167 11.30 4.72 -22.25
C MET A 167 11.89 3.60 -23.10
N ARG A 168 13.19 3.42 -23.00
CA ARG A 168 13.91 2.36 -23.73
C ARG A 168 13.82 1.05 -22.99
N ALA A 169 13.72 -0.04 -23.74
CA ALA A 169 13.58 -1.39 -23.19
C ALA A 169 14.88 -1.93 -22.53
N ASP A 170 16.03 -1.35 -22.84
CA ASP A 170 17.35 -1.74 -22.30
C ASP A 170 17.47 -1.57 -20.78
N ILE A 171 16.54 -0.84 -20.15
CA ILE A 171 16.48 -0.76 -18.69
C ILE A 171 16.22 -2.12 -18.04
N ILE A 172 15.42 -3.00 -18.66
CA ILE A 172 15.05 -4.28 -18.05
C ILE A 172 16.26 -5.22 -17.92
N PRO A 173 17.04 -5.52 -18.98
CA PRO A 173 18.23 -6.37 -18.83
C PRO A 173 19.29 -5.78 -17.90
N MET A 174 19.34 -4.46 -17.69
CA MET A 174 20.24 -3.86 -16.70
C MET A 174 19.90 -4.21 -15.25
N LEU A 175 18.69 -4.70 -14.99
CA LEU A 175 18.22 -5.10 -13.66
C LEU A 175 18.52 -6.57 -13.34
N GLU A 176 18.90 -7.36 -14.33
CA GLU A 176 19.28 -8.76 -14.15
C GLU A 176 20.45 -8.89 -13.16
N GLY A 177 20.40 -9.96 -12.36
CA GLY A 177 21.39 -10.23 -11.31
C GLY A 177 21.27 -9.35 -10.06
N ARG A 178 20.39 -8.32 -10.08
CA ARG A 178 20.13 -7.46 -8.92
C ARG A 178 18.72 -7.64 -8.37
N TYR A 179 17.73 -7.86 -9.23
CA TYR A 179 16.33 -7.98 -8.87
C TYR A 179 15.78 -9.31 -9.37
N ARG A 180 14.77 -9.81 -8.66
CA ARG A 180 14.09 -11.08 -8.97
C ARG A 180 12.69 -10.86 -9.51
N ALA A 181 12.12 -9.69 -9.26
CA ALA A 181 10.81 -9.33 -9.72
C ALA A 181 10.74 -7.86 -10.16
N LEU A 182 9.88 -7.61 -11.14
CA LEU A 182 9.47 -6.28 -11.57
C LEU A 182 8.02 -6.02 -11.18
N VAL A 183 7.72 -4.81 -10.75
CA VAL A 183 6.35 -4.28 -10.75
C VAL A 183 6.31 -3.23 -11.84
N LEU A 184 5.54 -3.47 -12.89
CA LEU A 184 5.40 -2.58 -14.04
C LEU A 184 4.15 -1.69 -13.83
N GLU A 185 4.36 -0.43 -13.50
CA GLU A 185 3.29 0.57 -13.54
C GLU A 185 3.07 0.99 -14.99
N SER A 186 2.14 0.31 -15.67
CA SER A 186 1.86 0.44 -17.09
C SER A 186 0.85 1.56 -17.42
N PHE A 187 0.59 1.76 -18.70
CA PHE A 187 -0.38 2.75 -19.20
C PHE A 187 -1.79 2.17 -19.24
N GLY A 188 -2.78 3.02 -18.92
CA GLY A 188 -4.18 2.65 -19.04
C GLY A 188 -4.49 1.34 -18.33
N VAL A 189 -5.11 0.40 -18.99
CA VAL A 189 -5.48 -0.93 -18.43
C VAL A 189 -4.36 -1.97 -18.47
N GLY A 190 -3.12 -1.62 -18.88
CA GLY A 190 -2.01 -2.57 -18.93
C GLY A 190 -1.14 -2.46 -20.20
N GLY A 191 -1.18 -1.31 -20.91
CA GLY A 191 -0.40 -1.10 -22.12
C GLY A 191 1.11 -0.99 -21.86
N LEU A 192 1.91 -1.64 -22.70
CA LEU A 192 3.36 -1.45 -22.78
C LEU A 192 3.71 -0.50 -23.91
N PRO A 193 4.80 0.28 -23.82
CA PRO A 193 5.33 1.00 -24.96
C PRO A 193 5.69 0.00 -26.08
N GLY A 194 4.97 0.06 -27.19
CA GLY A 194 5.15 -0.92 -28.28
C GLY A 194 6.36 -0.60 -29.15
N GLY A 195 6.47 0.63 -29.62
CA GLY A 195 7.32 0.93 -30.75
C GLY A 195 7.04 0.02 -31.96
N ASP A 196 7.64 0.28 -33.09
CA ASP A 196 7.48 -0.56 -34.30
C ASP A 196 8.15 -1.94 -34.16
N ASP A 197 9.01 -2.14 -33.15
CA ASP A 197 9.82 -3.32 -32.92
C ASP A 197 9.37 -4.19 -31.72
N GLY A 198 8.41 -3.75 -30.95
CA GLY A 198 7.94 -4.48 -29.76
C GLY A 198 9.01 -4.71 -28.67
N ALA A 199 10.07 -3.90 -28.63
CA ALA A 199 11.25 -4.11 -27.81
C ALA A 199 10.95 -4.24 -26.31
N MET A 200 10.00 -3.45 -25.78
CA MET A 200 9.64 -3.52 -24.36
C MET A 200 8.96 -4.87 -24.04
N PHE A 201 8.10 -5.35 -24.89
CA PHE A 201 7.49 -6.68 -24.74
C PHE A 201 8.55 -7.78 -24.80
N ALA A 202 9.48 -7.71 -25.77
CA ALA A 202 10.58 -8.66 -25.88
C ALA A 202 11.44 -8.70 -24.62
N ALA A 203 11.78 -7.54 -24.05
CA ALA A 203 12.55 -7.45 -22.82
C ALA A 203 11.83 -8.06 -21.62
N VAL A 204 10.51 -7.83 -21.48
CA VAL A 204 9.68 -8.46 -20.42
C VAL A 204 9.59 -9.97 -20.62
N ARG A 205 9.41 -10.42 -21.87
CA ARG A 205 9.39 -11.86 -22.19
C ARG A 205 10.72 -12.53 -21.81
N ASP A 206 11.84 -11.94 -22.17
CA ASP A 206 13.17 -12.48 -21.90
C ASP A 206 13.46 -12.48 -20.40
N TRP A 207 13.06 -11.44 -19.67
CA TRP A 207 13.08 -11.37 -18.21
C TRP A 207 12.32 -12.54 -17.57
N CYS A 208 11.08 -12.77 -17.99
CA CYS A 208 10.28 -13.88 -17.49
C CYS A 208 10.85 -15.25 -17.92
N GLY A 209 11.39 -15.33 -19.15
CA GLY A 209 12.06 -16.52 -19.65
C GLY A 209 13.31 -16.91 -18.85
N ALA A 210 13.99 -15.95 -18.23
CA ALA A 210 15.10 -16.17 -17.31
C ALA A 210 14.64 -16.61 -15.89
N GLY A 211 13.34 -16.80 -15.68
CA GLY A 211 12.78 -17.26 -14.40
C GLY A 211 12.43 -16.16 -13.40
N HIS A 212 12.42 -14.91 -13.84
CA HIS A 212 12.03 -13.77 -13.02
C HIS A 212 10.51 -13.52 -13.09
N LEU A 213 9.98 -12.78 -12.11
CA LEU A 213 8.56 -12.40 -12.05
C LEU A 213 8.33 -10.99 -12.61
N ALA A 214 7.17 -10.77 -13.23
CA ALA A 214 6.71 -9.45 -13.64
C ALA A 214 5.25 -9.26 -13.23
N ALA A 215 5.00 -8.38 -12.28
CA ALA A 215 3.66 -7.98 -11.87
C ALA A 215 3.25 -6.72 -12.61
N PHE A 216 2.10 -6.77 -13.28
CA PHE A 216 1.53 -5.61 -13.96
C PHE A 216 0.54 -4.89 -13.06
N THR A 217 0.64 -3.59 -13.04
CA THR A 217 -0.34 -2.69 -12.46
C THR A 217 -0.48 -1.45 -13.34
N THR A 218 -1.37 -0.55 -13.00
CA THR A 218 -1.58 0.67 -13.77
C THR A 218 -1.16 1.93 -13.00
N GLN A 219 -0.76 2.95 -13.74
CA GLN A 219 -0.53 4.31 -13.22
C GLN A 219 -1.85 5.04 -12.96
N VAL A 220 -2.94 4.56 -13.56
CA VAL A 220 -4.28 5.15 -13.39
C VAL A 220 -4.82 4.77 -12.02
N PRO A 221 -5.23 5.74 -11.18
CA PRO A 221 -5.60 5.46 -9.80
C PRO A 221 -6.93 4.73 -9.64
N HIS A 222 -7.77 4.68 -10.66
CA HIS A 222 -9.10 4.08 -10.62
C HIS A 222 -9.27 3.02 -11.71
N GLU A 223 -10.15 2.03 -11.43
CA GLU A 223 -10.58 0.93 -12.30
C GLU A 223 -9.57 -0.23 -12.43
N GLY A 224 -8.30 -0.03 -12.00
CA GLY A 224 -7.29 -1.08 -12.00
C GLY A 224 -6.70 -1.41 -13.37
N SER A 225 -5.93 -2.49 -13.45
CA SER A 225 -5.40 -3.07 -14.69
C SER A 225 -6.28 -4.22 -15.16
N ASP A 226 -6.30 -4.44 -16.48
CA ASP A 226 -6.90 -5.61 -17.12
C ASP A 226 -6.12 -5.92 -18.40
N LEU A 227 -5.19 -6.84 -18.31
CA LEU A 227 -4.35 -7.28 -19.42
C LEU A 227 -5.15 -8.01 -20.51
N ALA A 228 -6.39 -8.42 -20.24
CA ALA A 228 -7.21 -9.10 -21.23
C ALA A 228 -7.83 -8.17 -22.28
N VAL A 229 -7.85 -6.87 -22.03
CA VAL A 229 -8.51 -5.88 -22.91
C VAL A 229 -7.79 -5.73 -24.25
N TYR A 230 -6.48 -5.56 -24.24
CA TYR A 230 -5.68 -5.34 -25.44
C TYR A 230 -4.84 -6.55 -25.84
N GLU A 231 -4.53 -6.68 -27.13
CA GLU A 231 -3.72 -7.79 -27.67
C GLU A 231 -2.34 -7.87 -27.03
N VAL A 232 -1.67 -6.74 -26.85
CA VAL A 232 -0.34 -6.67 -26.19
C VAL A 232 -0.43 -7.13 -24.74
N GLY A 233 -1.50 -6.75 -24.02
CA GLY A 233 -1.75 -7.20 -22.65
C GLY A 233 -1.98 -8.71 -22.59
N ARG A 234 -2.81 -9.25 -23.47
CA ARG A 234 -3.06 -10.71 -23.55
C ARG A 234 -1.78 -11.49 -23.82
N ALA A 235 -0.94 -10.98 -24.73
CA ALA A 235 0.35 -11.60 -25.00
C ALA A 235 1.26 -11.60 -23.77
N ALA A 236 1.29 -10.51 -23.01
CA ALA A 236 2.04 -10.42 -21.76
C ALA A 236 1.49 -11.38 -20.68
N LYS A 237 0.17 -11.45 -20.52
CA LYS A 237 -0.52 -12.32 -19.55
C LYS A 237 -0.23 -13.82 -19.81
N ALA A 238 0.05 -14.20 -21.05
CA ALA A 238 0.37 -15.56 -21.43
C ALA A 238 1.82 -15.97 -21.08
N LEU A 239 2.69 -15.04 -20.70
CA LEU A 239 4.07 -15.34 -20.34
C LEU A 239 4.13 -16.02 -18.96
N PRO A 240 5.02 -17.03 -18.79
CA PRO A 240 5.27 -17.61 -17.48
C PRO A 240 5.84 -16.53 -16.53
N GLY A 241 5.40 -16.52 -15.27
CA GLY A 241 5.89 -15.55 -14.27
C GLY A 241 5.27 -14.15 -14.34
N VAL A 242 4.28 -13.93 -15.22
CA VAL A 242 3.48 -12.71 -15.21
C VAL A 242 2.34 -12.81 -14.21
N LEU A 243 2.19 -11.76 -13.41
CA LEU A 243 1.14 -11.54 -12.41
C LEU A 243 0.36 -10.26 -12.75
N GLU A 244 -0.92 -10.20 -12.35
CA GLU A 244 -1.80 -9.05 -12.50
C GLU A 244 -2.55 -8.77 -11.21
#